data_8f9293fa2514857807668eadb2bf66a9
#
_entry.id   8f9293fa2514857807668eadb2bf66a9
#
_cell.length_a   1.000
_cell.length_b   1.000
_cell.length_c   1.000
_cell.angle_alpha   90.00
_cell.angle_beta   90.00
_cell.angle_gamma   90.00
#
_symmetry.space_group_name_H-M   'P 1'
#
loop_
_entity.id
_entity.type
_entity.pdbx_description
1 polymer ?
#
loop_
_entity_poly.entity_id
_entity_poly.type
_entity_poly.pdbx_seq_one_letter_code
_entity_poly.pdbx_strand_id
1 'polypeptide(L)'
;MNAEEVWTFTVEMYGRDGVAPLCLELQERCDLDVNMLLFMFYLGQKGLAPHSISALENAVRDWREQVIVPLRNTRRFLRNADWNSAQKLRGKVKNDELTAERIEQEILCEAVETVPAGDPMAPARAYLSPTRFKMSQPECDAALEQICACMMLSPKAQ
;
A
#
# COMPACT_ATOMS: atom_id res chain seq x y z
N MET A 1 15.56 0.28 -8.89
CA MET A 1 15.26 -0.35 -7.57
C MET A 1 14.83 -1.77 -7.82
N ASN A 2 15.09 -2.71 -6.89
CA ASN A 2 14.72 -4.13 -7.11
C ASN A 2 13.24 -4.35 -6.71
N ALA A 3 12.37 -4.56 -7.71
CA ALA A 3 10.94 -4.73 -7.51
C ALA A 3 10.59 -6.01 -6.71
N GLU A 4 11.41 -7.09 -6.82
CA GLU A 4 11.20 -8.31 -6.05
C GLU A 4 11.45 -8.11 -4.54
N GLU A 5 12.48 -7.32 -4.19
CA GLU A 5 12.73 -6.97 -2.79
C GLU A 5 11.60 -6.11 -2.21
N VAL A 6 11.10 -5.14 -2.99
CA VAL A 6 9.98 -4.29 -2.60
C VAL A 6 8.72 -5.12 -2.39
N TRP A 7 8.42 -6.03 -3.32
CA TRP A 7 7.26 -6.90 -3.21
C TRP A 7 7.35 -7.84 -1.99
N THR A 8 8.50 -8.45 -1.78
CA THR A 8 8.76 -9.30 -0.60
C THR A 8 8.55 -8.52 0.70
N PHE A 9 9.10 -7.32 0.79
CA PHE A 9 8.87 -6.42 1.92
C PHE A 9 7.38 -6.10 2.11
N THR A 10 6.69 -5.75 1.03
CA THR A 10 5.25 -5.40 1.07
C THR A 10 4.42 -6.56 1.61
N VAL A 11 4.61 -7.76 1.09
CA VAL A 11 3.89 -8.96 1.54
C VAL A 11 4.20 -9.28 3.01
N GLU A 12 5.46 -9.21 3.39
CA GLU A 12 5.90 -9.46 4.77
C GLU A 12 5.29 -8.45 5.75
N MET A 13 5.34 -7.17 5.42
CA MET A 13 4.80 -6.12 6.29
C MET A 13 3.27 -6.18 6.39
N TYR A 14 2.60 -6.38 5.27
CA TYR A 14 1.14 -6.51 5.24
C TYR A 14 0.64 -7.74 6.00
N GLY A 15 1.43 -8.82 6.04
CA GLY A 15 1.14 -10.03 6.79
C GLY A 15 1.36 -9.93 8.31
N ARG A 16 1.95 -8.84 8.81
CA ARG A 16 2.15 -8.64 10.25
C ARG A 16 0.83 -8.31 10.95
N ASP A 17 0.67 -8.81 12.17
CA ASP A 17 -0.54 -8.58 12.97
C ASP A 17 -0.86 -7.08 13.09
N GLY A 18 -2.08 -6.70 12.72
CA GLY A 18 -2.60 -5.35 12.83
C GLY A 18 -2.33 -4.44 11.62
N VAL A 19 -1.38 -4.76 10.73
CA VAL A 19 -1.07 -3.91 9.58
C VAL A 19 -2.20 -3.92 8.55
N ALA A 20 -2.65 -5.11 8.13
CA ALA A 20 -3.71 -5.23 7.14
C ALA A 20 -5.02 -4.52 7.55
N PRO A 21 -5.56 -4.68 8.77
CA PRO A 21 -6.76 -3.96 9.19
C PRO A 21 -6.60 -2.43 9.16
N LEU A 22 -5.44 -1.90 9.58
CA LEU A 22 -5.15 -0.47 9.55
C LEU A 22 -5.06 0.07 8.12
N CYS A 23 -4.35 -0.65 7.25
CA CYS A 23 -4.23 -0.28 5.84
C CYS A 23 -5.60 -0.29 5.13
N LEU A 24 -6.44 -1.30 5.40
CA LEU A 24 -7.79 -1.39 4.84
C LEU A 24 -8.69 -0.26 5.35
N GLU A 25 -8.62 0.10 6.63
CA GLU A 25 -9.35 1.24 7.18
C GLU A 25 -8.97 2.55 6.47
N LEU A 26 -7.68 2.83 6.30
CA LEU A 26 -7.21 4.02 5.61
C LEU A 26 -7.61 4.01 4.13
N GLN A 27 -7.56 2.87 3.47
CA GLN A 27 -8.01 2.72 2.10
C GLN A 27 -9.50 3.00 1.94
N GLU A 28 -10.35 2.52 2.86
CA GLU A 28 -11.80 2.74 2.82
C GLU A 28 -12.17 4.18 3.20
N ARG A 29 -11.48 4.74 4.19
CA ARG A 29 -11.81 6.05 4.75
C ARG A 29 -11.33 7.23 3.89
N CYS A 30 -10.17 7.14 3.30
CA CYS A 30 -9.55 8.25 2.57
C CYS A 30 -8.95 7.88 1.21
N ASP A 31 -9.30 6.71 0.67
CA ASP A 31 -8.79 6.20 -0.61
C ASP A 31 -7.25 6.13 -0.66
N LEU A 32 -6.63 5.83 0.48
CA LEU A 32 -5.19 5.68 0.57
C LEU A 32 -4.72 4.52 -0.32
N ASP A 33 -3.64 4.75 -1.02
CA ASP A 33 -2.92 3.71 -1.74
C ASP A 33 -1.97 2.99 -0.77
N VAL A 34 -2.33 1.74 -0.44
CA VAL A 34 -1.56 0.91 0.50
C VAL A 34 -0.20 0.55 -0.07
N ASN A 35 -0.10 0.31 -1.38
CA ASN A 35 1.18 0.02 -2.03
C ASN A 35 2.14 1.21 -1.92
N MET A 36 1.64 2.41 -2.18
CA MET A 36 2.42 3.64 -1.99
C MET A 36 2.89 3.80 -0.55
N LEU A 37 2.01 3.59 0.44
CA LEU A 37 2.38 3.70 1.85
C LEU A 37 3.49 2.72 2.22
N LEU A 38 3.34 1.45 1.87
CA LEU A 38 4.34 0.41 2.16
C LEU A 38 5.65 0.65 1.40
N PHE A 39 5.58 1.19 0.18
CA PHE A 39 6.74 1.64 -0.57
C PHE A 39 7.51 2.76 0.15
N MET A 40 6.79 3.73 0.75
CA MET A 40 7.43 4.78 1.56
C MET A 40 8.15 4.21 2.80
N PHE A 41 7.56 3.23 3.47
CA PHE A 41 8.22 2.54 4.57
C PHE A 41 9.47 1.78 4.11
N TYR A 42 9.40 1.11 2.96
CA TYR A 42 10.55 0.43 2.36
C TYR A 42 11.70 1.41 2.09
N LEU A 43 11.42 2.53 1.43
CA LEU A 43 12.41 3.57 1.17
C LEU A 43 13.04 4.08 2.46
N GLY A 44 12.22 4.40 3.45
CA GLY A 44 12.70 4.88 4.74
C GLY A 44 13.63 3.90 5.45
N GLN A 45 13.33 2.61 5.41
CA GLN A 45 14.23 1.58 5.96
C GLN A 45 15.58 1.49 5.22
N LYS A 46 15.61 1.85 3.94
CA LYS A 46 16.85 1.93 3.15
C LYS A 46 17.59 3.26 3.33
N GLY A 47 17.10 4.15 4.19
CA GLY A 47 17.66 5.50 4.35
C GLY A 47 17.42 6.42 3.15
N LEU A 48 16.36 6.15 2.38
CA LEU A 48 16.00 6.85 1.17
C LEU A 48 14.63 7.51 1.28
N ALA A 49 14.42 8.57 0.52
CA ALA A 49 13.11 9.18 0.27
C ALA A 49 12.91 9.40 -1.23
N PRO A 50 11.68 9.44 -1.73
CA PRO A 50 11.45 9.83 -3.11
C PRO A 50 11.73 11.33 -3.29
N HIS A 51 12.34 11.68 -4.41
CA HIS A 51 12.53 13.09 -4.78
C HIS A 51 11.17 13.81 -4.93
N SER A 52 10.17 13.13 -5.46
CA SER A 52 8.81 13.65 -5.64
C SER A 52 7.76 12.56 -5.44
N ILE A 53 6.96 12.69 -4.39
CA ILE A 53 5.79 11.81 -4.15
C ILE A 53 4.76 12.00 -5.25
N SER A 54 4.50 13.25 -5.68
CA SER A 54 3.52 13.53 -6.73
C SER A 54 3.91 12.92 -8.09
N ALA A 55 5.20 12.78 -8.38
CA ALA A 55 5.65 12.09 -9.57
C ALA A 55 5.32 10.59 -9.52
N LEU A 56 5.47 9.96 -8.34
CA LEU A 56 5.08 8.56 -8.13
C LEU A 56 3.56 8.37 -8.22
N GLU A 57 2.78 9.25 -7.57
CA GLU A 57 1.31 9.23 -7.66
C GLU A 57 0.85 9.33 -9.12
N ASN A 58 1.48 10.19 -9.92
CA ASN A 58 1.19 10.34 -11.35
C ASN A 58 1.57 9.08 -12.16
N ALA A 59 2.69 8.45 -11.83
CA ALA A 59 3.17 7.27 -12.53
C ALA A 59 2.21 6.07 -12.38
N VAL A 60 1.60 5.88 -11.20
CA VAL A 60 0.71 4.76 -10.93
C VAL A 60 -0.77 5.06 -11.18
N ARG A 61 -1.16 6.33 -11.38
CA ARG A 61 -2.56 6.77 -11.44
C ARG A 61 -3.39 5.97 -12.42
N ASP A 62 -2.98 5.90 -13.67
CA ASP A 62 -3.76 5.23 -14.72
C ASP A 62 -3.88 3.73 -14.44
N TRP A 63 -2.80 3.10 -14.00
CA TRP A 63 -2.81 1.69 -13.63
C TRP A 63 -3.76 1.41 -12.46
N ARG A 64 -3.68 2.23 -11.42
CA ARG A 64 -4.57 2.13 -10.26
C ARG A 64 -6.04 2.31 -10.66
N GLU A 65 -6.36 3.38 -11.40
CA GLU A 65 -7.74 3.72 -11.78
C GLU A 65 -8.35 2.76 -12.79
N GLN A 66 -7.57 2.25 -13.74
CA GLN A 66 -8.08 1.44 -14.82
C GLN A 66 -7.97 -0.07 -14.59
N VAL A 67 -7.14 -0.51 -13.65
CA VAL A 67 -6.90 -1.93 -13.38
C VAL A 67 -7.20 -2.31 -11.93
N ILE A 68 -6.49 -1.73 -10.95
CA ILE A 68 -6.60 -2.16 -9.54
C ILE A 68 -7.99 -1.86 -8.99
N VAL A 69 -8.46 -0.63 -9.10
CA VAL A 69 -9.76 -0.21 -8.55
C VAL A 69 -10.92 -0.98 -9.18
N PRO A 70 -10.99 -1.19 -10.51
CA PRO A 70 -12.02 -2.03 -11.11
C PRO A 70 -11.99 -3.49 -10.63
N LEU A 71 -10.83 -4.12 -10.52
CA LEU A 71 -10.69 -5.48 -9.97
C LEU A 71 -11.19 -5.54 -8.52
N ARG A 72 -10.79 -4.58 -7.70
CA ARG A 72 -11.24 -4.45 -6.31
C ARG A 72 -12.74 -4.29 -6.19
N ASN A 73 -13.34 -3.45 -7.01
CA ASN A 73 -14.79 -3.23 -7.02
C ASN A 73 -15.53 -4.49 -7.45
N THR A 74 -15.04 -5.22 -8.45
CA THR A 74 -15.58 -6.51 -8.87
C THR A 74 -15.50 -7.54 -7.75
N ARG A 75 -14.36 -7.66 -7.07
CA ARG A 75 -14.19 -8.57 -5.94
C ARG A 75 -15.16 -8.24 -4.79
N ARG A 76 -15.33 -6.96 -4.46
CA ARG A 76 -16.25 -6.51 -3.42
C ARG A 76 -17.70 -6.80 -3.77
N PHE A 77 -18.11 -6.56 -5.00
CA PHE A 77 -19.44 -6.90 -5.49
C PHE A 77 -19.73 -8.41 -5.37
N LEU A 78 -18.79 -9.26 -5.76
CA LEU A 78 -18.93 -10.71 -5.69
C LEU A 78 -19.01 -11.27 -4.26
N ARG A 79 -18.62 -10.52 -3.24
CA ARG A 79 -18.65 -10.96 -1.83
C ARG A 79 -20.03 -11.48 -1.41
N ASN A 80 -21.09 -10.80 -1.85
CA ASN A 80 -22.47 -11.08 -1.46
C ASN A 80 -23.24 -11.86 -2.53
N ALA A 81 -22.56 -12.43 -3.52
CA ALA A 81 -23.21 -13.25 -4.54
C ALA A 81 -23.52 -14.66 -4.01
N ASP A 82 -24.74 -15.11 -4.21
CA ASP A 82 -25.24 -16.37 -3.63
C ASP A 82 -24.80 -17.63 -4.37
N TRP A 83 -24.19 -17.49 -5.56
CA TRP A 83 -23.75 -18.65 -6.35
C TRP A 83 -22.36 -19.13 -5.97
N ASN A 84 -22.19 -20.42 -5.79
CA ASN A 84 -20.87 -21.02 -5.54
C ASN A 84 -19.84 -20.71 -6.64
N SER A 85 -20.28 -20.68 -7.89
CA SER A 85 -19.44 -20.29 -9.02
C SER A 85 -18.97 -18.85 -8.95
N ALA A 86 -19.80 -17.95 -8.41
CA ALA A 86 -19.42 -16.55 -8.18
C ALA A 86 -18.33 -16.42 -7.10
N GLN A 87 -18.37 -17.24 -6.05
CA GLN A 87 -17.30 -17.27 -5.03
C GLN A 87 -15.97 -17.79 -5.60
N LYS A 88 -16.02 -18.75 -6.52
CA LYS A 88 -14.81 -19.19 -7.27
C LYS A 88 -14.26 -18.09 -8.16
N LEU A 89 -15.14 -17.36 -8.86
CA LEU A 89 -14.75 -16.18 -9.64
C LEU A 89 -14.13 -15.11 -8.75
N ARG A 90 -14.71 -14.84 -7.59
CA ARG A 90 -14.16 -13.88 -6.62
C ARG A 90 -12.72 -14.23 -6.22
N GLY A 91 -12.42 -15.50 -5.99
CA GLY A 91 -11.06 -15.96 -5.69
C GLY A 91 -10.08 -15.67 -6.82
N LYS A 92 -10.48 -15.87 -8.09
CA LYS A 92 -9.66 -15.53 -9.26
C LYS A 92 -9.43 -14.02 -9.36
N VAL A 93 -10.49 -13.22 -9.23
CA VAL A 93 -10.40 -11.75 -9.25
C VAL A 93 -9.48 -11.24 -8.14
N LYS A 94 -9.53 -11.84 -6.94
CA LYS A 94 -8.61 -11.50 -5.85
C LYS A 94 -7.15 -11.77 -6.23
N ASN A 95 -6.86 -12.88 -6.89
CA ASN A 95 -5.50 -13.19 -7.34
C ASN A 95 -5.03 -12.22 -8.44
N ASP A 96 -5.93 -11.84 -9.35
CA ASP A 96 -5.64 -10.86 -10.40
C ASP A 96 -5.41 -9.46 -9.81
N GLU A 97 -6.20 -9.05 -8.80
CA GLU A 97 -5.98 -7.81 -8.04
C GLU A 97 -4.58 -7.82 -7.39
N LEU A 98 -4.19 -8.91 -6.75
CA LEU A 98 -2.87 -9.03 -6.12
C LEU A 98 -1.73 -8.96 -7.15
N THR A 99 -1.92 -9.56 -8.33
CA THR A 99 -0.97 -9.45 -9.45
C THR A 99 -0.88 -8.00 -9.94
N ALA A 100 -2.01 -7.31 -10.04
CA ALA A 100 -2.04 -5.90 -10.45
C ALA A 100 -1.33 -4.98 -9.42
N GLU A 101 -1.47 -5.26 -8.14
CA GLU A 101 -0.77 -4.55 -7.06
C GLU A 101 0.75 -4.78 -7.12
N ARG A 102 1.20 -5.99 -7.47
CA ARG A 102 2.62 -6.27 -7.72
C ARG A 102 3.17 -5.47 -8.90
N ILE A 103 2.42 -5.36 -9.99
CA ILE A 103 2.81 -4.54 -11.14
C ILE A 103 2.88 -3.06 -10.76
N GLU A 104 1.99 -2.57 -9.91
CA GLU A 104 2.08 -1.20 -9.38
C GLU A 104 3.41 -0.97 -8.63
N GLN A 105 3.87 -1.94 -7.84
CA GLN A 105 5.19 -1.86 -7.20
C GLN A 105 6.33 -1.83 -8.22
N GLU A 106 6.21 -2.55 -9.34
CA GLU A 106 7.19 -2.49 -10.45
C GLU A 106 7.22 -1.08 -11.06
N ILE A 107 6.05 -0.48 -11.32
CA ILE A 107 5.95 0.90 -11.83
C ILE A 107 6.58 1.89 -10.85
N LEU A 108 6.33 1.76 -9.56
CA LEU A 108 6.95 2.61 -8.53
C LEU A 108 8.47 2.47 -8.52
N CYS A 109 8.99 1.25 -8.63
CA CYS A 109 10.43 0.98 -8.67
C CYS A 109 11.12 1.59 -9.91
N GLU A 110 10.43 1.62 -11.04
CA GLU A 110 10.93 2.22 -12.27
C GLU A 110 10.87 3.75 -12.22
N ALA A 111 9.81 4.31 -11.65
CA ALA A 111 9.56 5.76 -11.63
C ALA A 111 10.32 6.50 -10.53
N VAL A 112 10.77 5.81 -9.47
CA VAL A 112 11.34 6.48 -8.31
C VAL A 112 12.73 7.05 -8.57
N GLU A 113 12.87 8.35 -8.37
CA GLU A 113 14.14 9.02 -8.15
C GLU A 113 14.31 9.22 -6.64
N THR A 114 15.43 8.77 -6.08
CA THR A 114 15.64 8.78 -4.63
C THR A 114 16.66 9.82 -4.19
N VAL A 115 16.44 10.34 -2.99
CA VAL A 115 17.37 11.19 -2.26
C VAL A 115 17.63 10.57 -0.87
N PRO A 116 18.75 10.91 -0.18
CA PRO A 116 18.98 10.44 1.18
C PRO A 116 17.86 10.93 2.13
N ALA A 117 17.39 10.04 3.01
CA ALA A 117 16.48 10.37 4.09
C ALA A 117 17.22 10.36 5.44
N GLY A 118 17.08 11.43 6.20
CA GLY A 118 17.67 11.52 7.53
C GLY A 118 16.88 10.77 8.63
N ASP A 119 15.61 10.51 8.36
CA ASP A 119 14.68 9.81 9.27
C ASP A 119 13.94 8.70 8.50
N PRO A 120 13.99 7.44 8.97
CA PRO A 120 13.29 6.33 8.33
C PRO A 120 11.78 6.52 8.17
N MET A 121 11.15 7.33 9.01
CA MET A 121 9.72 7.61 8.94
C MET A 121 9.38 8.80 8.03
N ALA A 122 10.36 9.57 7.60
CA ALA A 122 10.13 10.79 6.83
C ALA A 122 9.33 10.55 5.53
N PRO A 123 9.63 9.52 4.70
CA PRO A 123 8.85 9.28 3.49
C PRO A 123 7.38 8.96 3.77
N ALA A 124 7.12 8.11 4.77
CA ALA A 124 5.77 7.73 5.15
C ALA A 124 4.97 8.93 5.71
N ARG A 125 5.60 9.78 6.54
CA ARG A 125 4.98 11.03 7.02
C ARG A 125 4.70 12.01 5.90
N ALA A 126 5.59 12.12 4.93
CA ALA A 126 5.38 13.01 3.79
C ALA A 126 4.23 12.55 2.89
N TYR A 127 4.04 11.24 2.76
CA TYR A 127 2.94 10.66 2.00
C TYR A 127 1.62 10.75 2.76
N LEU A 128 1.52 10.15 3.96
CA LEU A 128 0.32 10.19 4.80
C LEU A 128 0.23 11.54 5.52
N SER A 129 -0.34 12.52 4.87
CA SER A 129 -0.39 13.91 5.34
C SER A 129 -1.76 14.55 5.08
N PRO A 130 -2.14 15.58 5.86
CA PRO A 130 -3.41 16.29 5.68
C PRO A 130 -3.56 16.95 4.31
N THR A 131 -2.45 17.23 3.62
CA THR A 131 -2.47 17.83 2.28
C THR A 131 -2.89 16.85 1.19
N ARG A 132 -2.71 15.55 1.41
CA ARG A 132 -3.08 14.48 0.46
C ARG A 132 -4.38 13.79 0.81
N PHE A 133 -4.64 13.64 2.08
CA PHE A 133 -5.78 12.87 2.57
C PHE A 133 -6.67 13.72 3.48
N LYS A 134 -7.97 13.42 3.54
CA LYS A 134 -8.93 14.09 4.42
C LYS A 134 -8.76 13.59 5.87
N MET A 135 -7.63 13.91 6.45
CA MET A 135 -7.26 13.55 7.82
C MET A 135 -6.59 14.75 8.48
N SER A 136 -6.77 14.89 9.79
CA SER A 136 -6.00 15.86 10.58
C SER A 136 -4.57 15.38 10.81
N GLN A 137 -3.65 16.27 11.17
CA GLN A 137 -2.28 15.88 11.50
C GLN A 137 -2.20 14.85 12.64
N PRO A 138 -2.95 14.99 13.76
CA PRO A 138 -2.97 13.97 14.81
C PRO A 138 -3.44 12.60 14.33
N GLU A 139 -4.42 12.54 13.41
CA GLU A 139 -4.90 11.26 12.83
C GLU A 139 -3.84 10.61 11.95
N CYS A 140 -3.13 11.38 11.13
CA CYS A 140 -2.00 10.89 10.33
C CYS A 140 -0.89 10.33 11.22
N ASP A 141 -0.51 11.08 12.25
CA ASP A 141 0.55 10.69 13.18
C ASP A 141 0.17 9.40 13.94
N ALA A 142 -1.06 9.32 14.44
CA ALA A 142 -1.56 8.14 15.13
C ALA A 142 -1.59 6.89 14.23
N ALA A 143 -2.02 7.02 12.98
CA ALA A 143 -2.03 5.92 12.03
C ALA A 143 -0.61 5.41 11.72
N LEU A 144 0.34 6.32 11.51
CA LEU A 144 1.74 5.98 11.24
C LEU A 144 2.40 5.31 12.46
N GLU A 145 2.16 5.81 13.66
CA GLU A 145 2.66 5.21 14.90
C GLU A 145 2.13 3.79 15.09
N GLN A 146 0.84 3.57 14.85
CA GLN A 146 0.23 2.25 14.95
C GLN A 146 0.80 1.27 13.92
N ILE A 147 0.93 1.68 12.66
CA ILE A 147 1.51 0.84 11.61
C ILE A 147 2.97 0.52 11.94
N CYS A 148 3.76 1.51 12.35
CA CYS A 148 5.14 1.33 12.73
C CYS A 148 5.29 0.34 13.89
N ALA A 149 4.46 0.46 14.94
CA ALA A 149 4.45 -0.46 16.06
C ALA A 149 4.11 -1.90 15.63
N CYS A 150 3.13 -2.08 14.75
CA CYS A 150 2.77 -3.39 14.20
C CYS A 150 3.90 -3.98 13.33
N MET A 151 4.59 -3.13 12.57
CA MET A 151 5.72 -3.56 11.73
C MET A 151 6.94 -4.00 12.54
N MET A 152 7.11 -3.51 13.78
CA MET A 152 8.18 -3.90 14.69
C MET A 152 7.87 -5.18 15.48
N LEU A 153 6.60 -5.59 15.56
CA LEU A 153 6.21 -6.83 16.22
C LEU A 153 6.74 -8.03 15.42
N SER A 154 7.32 -9.00 16.11
CA SER A 154 7.72 -10.26 15.47
C SER A 154 6.50 -10.95 14.87
N PRO A 155 6.63 -11.58 13.66
CA PRO A 155 5.56 -12.41 13.15
C PRO A 155 5.17 -13.44 14.20
N LYS A 156 3.87 -13.68 14.40
CA LYS A 156 3.44 -14.81 15.24
C LYS A 156 4.04 -16.08 14.65
N ALA A 157 4.74 -16.84 15.49
CA ALA A 157 5.13 -18.21 15.15
C ALA A 157 3.86 -18.98 14.79
N GLN A 158 3.79 -19.51 13.56
CA GLN A 158 2.73 -20.40 13.11
C GLN A 158 2.86 -21.72 13.85
#